data_fc26eeda1e337307447d8c5a311fb87c
#
_entry.id   fc26eeda1e337307447d8c5a311fb87c
#
_cell.length_a   1.000
_cell.length_b   1.000
_cell.length_c   1.000
_cell.angle_alpha   90.00
_cell.angle_beta   90.00
_cell.angle_gamma   90.00
#
_symmetry.space_group_name_H-M   'P 1'
#
loop_
_entity.id
_entity.type
_entity.pdbx_description
1 polymer ?
#
loop_
_entity_poly.entity_id
_entity_poly.type
_entity_poly.pdbx_seq_one_letter_code
_entity_poly.pdbx_strand_id
1 'polypeptide(L)'
;MLVVALAAGAVVAASGVGIGLWATSDDGGPAGSAASRSGDTAGSPSGEPEPSPTRSYPLSRAPRTIPAVRDHGAERGPGWRPERGQRVVVGDPALADEGRLVAGELGLTYAGEKGDERAGDLRLELNRGKGANPESYTMTVRGGRVTVSAPAEAGVFYGTRTLKQQVRGAGTAPEGVVRDEPAKQRRGMMLDIARKHFTADWIEDRIRELGDLKFNELGLHFSDDQSFRIESDTHPEIVSDPHLTKAQVKRIVDLAASRHITVVPEIDSPGHLGAVLAAHPGLQLRNAGGGAVRGAIDISDPASAEIVDDLLDEYAELFPGSQWHLGADEYQALVVPDPEASFPGLAAAARKKHGPGATVEDLATSWLNDRADTVRAHGRTLRAWNDGFFEGGSVRAAKDIQVAYWTGREIGARQPADYLGEGREVLNYNDEFLYYVLGEPNDFVYPTGERIYEQWTPRVLRGTTAVPFRYDGQILGGSFAVWCDLSGAQSQDQVAAGIRMPLRATAQKLWDPAEPTLSWAEFRSLADEVD
;
A
#
# COMPACT_ATOMS: atom_id res chain seq x y z
N MET A 1 -27.63 2.73 34.63
CA MET A 1 -29.05 2.33 34.63
C MET A 1 -29.83 3.34 33.80
N LEU A 2 -30.07 3.06 32.55
CA LEU A 2 -31.32 3.31 31.83
C LEU A 2 -31.26 2.51 30.51
N VAL A 3 -32.09 1.49 30.47
CA VAL A 3 -32.35 0.66 29.30
C VAL A 3 -33.45 1.35 28.51
N VAL A 4 -33.25 1.56 27.20
CA VAL A 4 -34.38 1.72 26.28
C VAL A 4 -34.18 0.80 25.09
N ALA A 5 -34.97 -0.28 25.12
CA ALA A 5 -35.21 -1.12 23.98
C ALA A 5 -36.30 -0.50 23.09
N LEU A 6 -36.14 -0.54 21.79
CA LEU A 6 -37.27 -0.37 20.88
C LEU A 6 -37.13 -1.32 19.66
N ALA A 7 -38.24 -1.90 19.37
CA ALA A 7 -38.52 -3.14 18.69
C ALA A 7 -38.43 -3.09 17.16
N ALA A 8 -38.37 -4.27 16.66
CA ALA A 8 -38.42 -4.70 15.26
C ALA A 8 -39.69 -4.27 14.50
N GLY A 9 -39.54 -4.03 13.22
CA GLY A 9 -40.63 -4.00 12.25
C GLY A 9 -40.20 -4.66 10.96
N ALA A 10 -40.55 -5.93 10.80
CA ALA A 10 -40.45 -6.66 9.56
C ALA A 10 -41.62 -6.28 8.64
N VAL A 11 -41.33 -6.01 7.37
CA VAL A 11 -42.34 -6.04 6.30
C VAL A 11 -41.84 -6.99 5.21
N VAL A 12 -42.56 -8.10 5.12
CA VAL A 12 -42.51 -9.07 4.01
C VAL A 12 -43.54 -8.59 2.98
N ALA A 13 -43.13 -8.52 1.73
CA ALA A 13 -44.07 -8.56 0.62
C ALA A 13 -43.49 -9.43 -0.51
N ALA A 14 -44.15 -10.56 -0.72
CA ALA A 14 -43.91 -11.50 -1.79
C ALA A 14 -44.91 -11.23 -2.92
N SER A 15 -44.66 -11.87 -4.05
CA SER A 15 -45.44 -12.13 -5.28
C SER A 15 -44.99 -11.31 -6.50
N GLY A 16 -44.82 -11.86 -7.67
CA GLY A 16 -45.32 -13.12 -8.19
C GLY A 16 -44.77 -13.44 -9.57
N VAL A 17 -44.86 -14.66 -9.89
CA VAL A 17 -44.47 -15.41 -11.10
C VAL A 17 -45.18 -14.90 -12.35
N GLY A 18 -44.47 -14.87 -13.48
CA GLY A 18 -45.05 -14.74 -14.81
C GLY A 18 -44.28 -15.56 -15.83
N ILE A 19 -44.71 -16.79 -16.04
CA ILE A 19 -44.30 -17.70 -17.12
C ILE A 19 -45.04 -17.32 -18.39
N GLY A 20 -44.33 -17.20 -19.49
CA GLY A 20 -44.90 -17.07 -20.83
C GLY A 20 -44.10 -17.85 -21.86
N LEU A 21 -44.46 -19.12 -22.01
CA LEU A 21 -44.12 -19.94 -23.19
C LEU A 21 -45.01 -19.52 -24.34
N TRP A 22 -44.49 -19.41 -25.54
CA TRP A 22 -45.17 -19.75 -26.77
C TRP A 22 -44.20 -20.39 -27.77
N ALA A 23 -44.70 -21.48 -28.36
CA ALA A 23 -43.99 -22.44 -29.17
C ALA A 23 -44.29 -22.25 -30.66
N THR A 24 -43.36 -22.73 -31.47
CA THR A 24 -43.50 -23.52 -32.73
C THR A 24 -44.38 -23.06 -33.88
N SER A 25 -43.84 -23.12 -35.08
CA SER A 25 -44.21 -23.97 -36.24
C SER A 25 -43.35 -23.56 -37.43
N ASP A 26 -42.56 -24.38 -37.99
CA ASP A 26 -42.69 -25.44 -39.00
C ASP A 26 -43.29 -25.02 -40.36
N ASP A 27 -42.61 -25.56 -41.37
CA ASP A 27 -42.92 -25.97 -42.76
C ASP A 27 -42.37 -25.02 -43.85
N GLY A 28 -41.58 -25.53 -44.79
CA GLY A 28 -41.71 -26.54 -45.76
C GLY A 28 -40.78 -26.23 -46.92
N GLY A 29 -39.96 -27.12 -47.36
CA GLY A 29 -39.39 -27.11 -48.73
C GLY A 29 -40.39 -27.53 -49.79
N PRO A 30 -40.05 -27.63 -51.05
CA PRO A 30 -39.11 -28.62 -51.52
C PRO A 30 -38.33 -28.30 -52.83
N ALA A 31 -37.43 -29.21 -53.13
CA ALA A 31 -36.60 -29.53 -54.24
C ALA A 31 -37.08 -29.29 -55.70
N GLY A 32 -36.09 -29.18 -56.58
CA GLY A 32 -36.21 -29.33 -58.05
C GLY A 32 -34.87 -29.01 -58.71
N SER A 33 -34.05 -29.96 -58.91
CA SER A 33 -33.76 -30.85 -59.99
C SER A 33 -33.12 -30.23 -61.25
N ALA A 34 -31.85 -30.59 -61.42
CA ALA A 34 -31.05 -30.96 -62.58
C ALA A 34 -31.27 -30.31 -63.97
N ALA A 35 -30.17 -29.89 -64.58
CA ALA A 35 -29.71 -30.46 -65.85
C ALA A 35 -28.36 -29.89 -66.31
N SER A 36 -27.50 -30.80 -66.68
CA SER A 36 -26.22 -30.69 -67.36
C SER A 36 -26.27 -29.96 -68.69
N ARG A 37 -25.17 -29.28 -69.08
CA ARG A 37 -24.49 -29.56 -70.36
C ARG A 37 -23.17 -28.85 -70.52
N SER A 38 -22.25 -29.62 -71.02
CA SER A 38 -20.85 -29.39 -71.41
C SER A 38 -20.67 -28.28 -72.46
N GLY A 39 -19.45 -27.75 -72.48
CA GLY A 39 -18.92 -26.99 -73.62
C GLY A 39 -17.68 -26.19 -73.34
N ASP A 40 -16.53 -26.80 -73.51
CA ASP A 40 -15.24 -26.40 -74.10
C ASP A 40 -14.60 -24.98 -73.94
N THR A 41 -13.40 -25.08 -73.52
CA THR A 41 -12.13 -24.49 -74.02
C THR A 41 -11.77 -23.04 -73.79
N ALA A 42 -10.59 -22.98 -73.15
CA ALA A 42 -9.45 -22.07 -73.40
C ALA A 42 -9.51 -20.61 -72.94
N GLY A 43 -8.60 -20.29 -72.06
CA GLY A 43 -8.17 -18.93 -71.80
C GLY A 43 -7.72 -18.75 -70.34
N SER A 44 -6.44 -19.05 -70.06
CA SER A 44 -5.80 -18.56 -68.82
C SER A 44 -5.66 -17.07 -68.89
N PRO A 45 -6.24 -16.32 -67.96
CA PRO A 45 -5.65 -15.08 -67.53
C PRO A 45 -4.89 -15.35 -66.25
N SER A 46 -3.62 -14.94 -66.24
CA SER A 46 -2.83 -14.74 -65.06
C SER A 46 -3.63 -13.89 -64.04
N GLY A 47 -4.25 -14.58 -63.09
CA GLY A 47 -4.89 -13.93 -61.95
C GLY A 47 -3.81 -13.27 -61.12
N GLU A 48 -3.82 -11.94 -61.06
CA GLU A 48 -3.20 -11.23 -59.96
C GLU A 48 -3.67 -11.88 -58.65
N PRO A 49 -2.77 -12.06 -57.66
CA PRO A 49 -3.19 -12.62 -56.37
C PRO A 49 -4.23 -11.70 -55.77
N GLU A 50 -5.44 -12.21 -55.55
CA GLU A 50 -6.49 -11.50 -54.81
C GLU A 50 -5.87 -11.00 -53.51
N PRO A 51 -6.03 -9.69 -53.15
CA PRO A 51 -5.52 -9.19 -51.88
C PRO A 51 -6.17 -10.01 -50.77
N SER A 52 -5.33 -10.68 -49.99
CA SER A 52 -5.75 -11.39 -48.79
C SER A 52 -6.64 -10.48 -47.96
N PRO A 53 -7.80 -10.93 -47.45
CA PRO A 53 -8.72 -10.09 -46.74
C PRO A 53 -7.99 -9.42 -45.57
N THR A 54 -7.85 -8.10 -45.62
CA THR A 54 -7.23 -7.30 -44.57
C THR A 54 -8.04 -7.53 -43.30
N ARG A 55 -7.44 -8.21 -42.32
CA ARG A 55 -8.12 -8.55 -41.06
C ARG A 55 -8.53 -7.25 -40.38
N SER A 56 -9.82 -6.96 -40.30
CA SER A 56 -10.33 -5.79 -39.58
C SER A 56 -10.42 -6.10 -38.10
N TYR A 57 -9.79 -5.27 -37.29
CA TYR A 57 -9.81 -5.35 -35.82
C TYR A 57 -10.78 -4.32 -35.25
N PRO A 58 -11.53 -4.63 -34.17
CA PRO A 58 -12.29 -3.63 -33.44
C PRO A 58 -11.33 -2.65 -32.75
N LEU A 59 -11.87 -1.51 -32.32
CA LEU A 59 -11.15 -0.58 -31.45
C LEU A 59 -10.89 -1.27 -30.11
N SER A 60 -9.67 -1.18 -29.60
CA SER A 60 -9.28 -1.80 -28.34
C SER A 60 -10.00 -1.16 -27.13
N ARG A 61 -10.08 -1.90 -26.05
CA ARG A 61 -10.52 -1.39 -24.74
C ARG A 61 -9.31 -1.22 -23.83
N ALA A 62 -9.44 -0.37 -22.81
CA ALA A 62 -8.40 -0.19 -21.80
C ALA A 62 -8.03 -1.54 -21.14
N PRO A 63 -6.77 -1.74 -20.74
CA PRO A 63 -6.37 -2.88 -19.95
C PRO A 63 -7.22 -3.02 -18.68
N ARG A 64 -7.58 -4.26 -18.36
CA ARG A 64 -8.30 -4.59 -17.14
C ARG A 64 -7.30 -4.99 -16.06
N THR A 65 -7.00 -4.07 -15.14
CA THR A 65 -5.97 -4.22 -14.10
C THR A 65 -6.41 -3.62 -12.78
N ILE A 66 -5.76 -4.01 -11.69
CA ILE A 66 -5.90 -3.43 -10.36
C ILE A 66 -4.51 -2.98 -9.87
N PRO A 67 -4.31 -1.68 -9.66
CA PRO A 67 -5.22 -0.58 -9.98
C PRO A 67 -5.47 -0.42 -11.48
N ALA A 68 -6.63 0.15 -11.84
CA ALA A 68 -6.99 0.46 -13.22
C ALA A 68 -6.07 1.54 -13.79
N VAL A 69 -5.77 1.44 -15.08
CA VAL A 69 -5.03 2.50 -15.78
C VAL A 69 -5.87 3.75 -15.94
N ARG A 70 -5.26 4.93 -15.84
CA ARG A 70 -5.96 6.22 -15.85
C ARG A 70 -6.20 6.77 -17.26
N ASP A 71 -5.33 6.48 -18.24
CA ASP A 71 -5.48 6.92 -19.62
C ASP A 71 -5.13 5.80 -20.61
N HIS A 72 -5.98 5.62 -21.61
CA HIS A 72 -5.79 4.66 -22.68
C HIS A 72 -6.24 5.23 -24.01
N GLY A 73 -5.29 5.48 -24.92
CA GLY A 73 -5.51 5.79 -26.31
C GLY A 73 -5.77 4.49 -27.10
N ALA A 74 -7.05 4.21 -27.38
CA ALA A 74 -7.46 2.99 -28.06
C ALA A 74 -7.05 2.98 -29.55
N GLU A 75 -6.53 1.86 -30.05
CA GLU A 75 -6.14 1.65 -31.44
C GLU A 75 -6.71 0.33 -31.98
N ARG A 76 -6.59 0.10 -33.29
CA ARG A 76 -7.04 -1.13 -33.94
C ARG A 76 -5.83 -2.00 -34.27
N GLY A 77 -5.86 -3.26 -33.86
CA GLY A 77 -4.78 -4.19 -34.16
C GLY A 77 -4.95 -5.53 -33.43
N PRO A 78 -4.03 -6.47 -33.65
CA PRO A 78 -4.10 -7.80 -33.05
C PRO A 78 -3.82 -7.80 -31.53
N GLY A 79 -3.25 -6.71 -31.00
CA GLY A 79 -2.69 -6.70 -29.65
C GLY A 79 -1.37 -7.48 -29.59
N TRP A 80 -0.92 -7.72 -28.36
CA TRP A 80 0.27 -8.51 -28.09
C TRP A 80 -0.06 -9.66 -27.13
N ARG A 81 0.52 -10.82 -27.43
CA ARG A 81 0.42 -12.02 -26.59
C ARG A 81 1.83 -12.56 -26.34
N PRO A 82 2.19 -12.94 -25.11
CA PRO A 82 3.44 -13.62 -24.87
C PRO A 82 3.44 -15.00 -25.54
N GLU A 83 4.49 -15.29 -26.29
CA GLU A 83 4.69 -16.55 -26.97
C GLU A 83 6.10 -17.07 -26.72
N ARG A 84 6.25 -18.39 -26.77
CA ARG A 84 7.55 -19.04 -26.57
C ARG A 84 8.56 -18.57 -27.61
N GLY A 85 9.71 -18.10 -27.16
CA GLY A 85 10.81 -17.60 -28.01
C GLY A 85 10.82 -16.09 -28.20
N GLN A 86 9.78 -15.38 -27.75
CA GLN A 86 9.83 -13.93 -27.64
C GLN A 86 10.76 -13.49 -26.51
N ARG A 87 11.20 -12.25 -26.56
CA ARG A 87 12.26 -11.75 -25.68
C ARG A 87 11.85 -10.50 -24.94
N VAL A 88 12.52 -10.27 -23.81
CA VAL A 88 12.59 -8.96 -23.13
C VAL A 88 13.93 -8.32 -23.48
N VAL A 89 13.86 -7.13 -24.07
CA VAL A 89 15.01 -6.29 -24.43
C VAL A 89 14.98 -5.03 -23.59
N VAL A 90 16.10 -4.64 -23.00
CA VAL A 90 16.22 -3.41 -22.23
C VAL A 90 17.03 -2.37 -23.02
N GLY A 91 16.59 -1.11 -23.00
CA GLY A 91 17.29 -0.01 -23.66
C GLY A 91 18.34 0.67 -22.78
N ASP A 92 18.36 0.32 -21.49
CA ASP A 92 19.30 0.87 -20.49
C ASP A 92 19.69 -0.30 -19.54
N PRO A 93 20.99 -0.49 -19.20
CA PRO A 93 21.44 -1.55 -18.29
C PRO A 93 20.83 -1.46 -16.88
N ALA A 94 20.41 -0.27 -16.44
CA ALA A 94 19.71 -0.09 -15.16
C ALA A 94 18.41 -0.91 -15.07
N LEU A 95 17.76 -1.22 -16.21
CA LEU A 95 16.53 -2.01 -16.29
C LEU A 95 16.76 -3.53 -16.30
N ALA A 96 17.96 -4.00 -16.00
CA ALA A 96 18.27 -5.42 -16.06
C ALA A 96 17.43 -6.27 -15.11
N ASP A 97 17.13 -5.75 -13.93
CA ASP A 97 16.37 -6.49 -12.91
C ASP A 97 14.88 -6.54 -13.24
N GLU A 98 14.26 -5.42 -13.68
CA GLU A 98 12.89 -5.39 -14.20
C GLU A 98 12.74 -6.30 -15.42
N GLY A 99 13.75 -6.27 -16.32
CA GLY A 99 13.77 -7.11 -17.51
C GLY A 99 13.82 -8.60 -17.19
N ARG A 100 14.69 -9.04 -16.26
CA ARG A 100 14.75 -10.44 -15.81
C ARG A 100 13.47 -10.86 -15.10
N LEU A 101 12.96 -9.98 -14.24
CA LEU A 101 11.74 -10.23 -13.49
C LEU A 101 10.56 -10.50 -14.43
N VAL A 102 10.23 -9.54 -15.31
CA VAL A 102 9.08 -9.68 -16.23
C VAL A 102 9.28 -10.82 -17.23
N ALA A 103 10.53 -11.09 -17.66
CA ALA A 103 10.83 -12.24 -18.52
C ALA A 103 10.45 -13.55 -17.83
N GLY A 104 10.86 -13.73 -16.58
CA GLY A 104 10.52 -14.92 -15.78
C GLY A 104 9.02 -15.07 -15.57
N GLU A 105 8.33 -13.98 -15.25
CA GLU A 105 6.88 -13.97 -14.97
C GLU A 105 5.99 -14.22 -16.21
N LEU A 106 6.44 -13.81 -17.39
CA LEU A 106 5.70 -13.99 -18.65
C LEU A 106 6.22 -15.18 -19.50
N GLY A 107 7.22 -15.92 -19.02
CA GLY A 107 7.81 -17.05 -19.76
C GLY A 107 8.59 -16.63 -21.00
N LEU A 108 9.16 -15.42 -20.99
CA LEU A 108 9.97 -14.86 -22.07
C LEU A 108 11.46 -15.06 -21.81
N THR A 109 12.29 -14.84 -22.85
CA THR A 109 13.76 -14.89 -22.72
C THR A 109 14.31 -13.48 -22.45
N TYR A 110 15.04 -13.28 -21.36
CA TYR A 110 15.78 -12.04 -21.16
C TYR A 110 16.97 -11.96 -22.13
N ALA A 111 16.98 -10.95 -23.00
CA ALA A 111 18.00 -10.77 -24.03
C ALA A 111 19.01 -9.63 -23.72
N GLY A 112 18.78 -8.87 -22.63
CA GLY A 112 19.63 -7.73 -22.27
C GLY A 112 19.54 -6.58 -23.27
N GLU A 113 20.62 -5.78 -23.36
CA GLU A 113 20.70 -4.58 -24.21
C GLU A 113 20.98 -4.92 -25.70
N LYS A 114 21.49 -6.11 -25.97
CA LYS A 114 21.98 -6.49 -27.30
C LYS A 114 20.91 -7.27 -28.06
N GLY A 115 20.21 -6.61 -28.93
CA GLY A 115 19.35 -7.31 -29.87
C GLY A 115 18.67 -6.36 -30.82
N ASP A 116 18.77 -6.64 -32.13
CA ASP A 116 17.90 -6.03 -33.12
C ASP A 116 16.45 -6.27 -32.70
N GLU A 117 15.62 -5.25 -32.83
CA GLU A 117 14.19 -5.37 -32.53
C GLU A 117 13.54 -6.45 -33.39
N ARG A 118 12.84 -7.39 -32.77
CA ARG A 118 12.09 -8.45 -33.44
C ARG A 118 10.60 -8.28 -33.19
N ALA A 119 9.82 -8.76 -34.12
CA ALA A 119 8.37 -8.90 -33.87
C ALA A 119 8.16 -9.76 -32.61
N GLY A 120 7.24 -9.33 -31.75
CA GLY A 120 6.92 -10.03 -30.52
C GLY A 120 7.75 -9.64 -29.29
N ASP A 121 8.83 -8.88 -29.45
CA ASP A 121 9.65 -8.45 -28.30
C ASP A 121 8.87 -7.52 -27.37
N LEU A 122 9.13 -7.68 -26.07
CA LEU A 122 8.84 -6.68 -25.03
C LEU A 122 10.08 -5.81 -24.82
N ARG A 123 9.94 -4.50 -25.03
CA ARG A 123 11.01 -3.54 -24.85
C ARG A 123 10.79 -2.68 -23.61
N LEU A 124 11.82 -2.53 -22.78
CA LEU A 124 11.84 -1.65 -21.62
C LEU A 124 12.80 -0.50 -21.85
N GLU A 125 12.37 0.74 -21.59
CA GLU A 125 13.14 1.95 -21.88
C GLU A 125 13.09 2.96 -20.74
N LEU A 126 14.21 3.68 -20.51
CA LEU A 126 14.22 4.90 -19.71
C LEU A 126 14.18 6.13 -20.62
N ASN A 127 13.19 6.99 -20.40
CA ASN A 127 13.08 8.29 -21.06
C ASN A 127 13.22 9.41 -20.02
N ARG A 128 14.43 9.68 -19.56
CA ARG A 128 14.78 10.58 -18.46
C ARG A 128 14.36 12.03 -18.73
N GLY A 129 13.05 12.31 -18.76
CA GLY A 129 12.50 13.67 -18.89
C GLY A 129 12.65 14.47 -17.60
N LYS A 130 13.01 15.77 -17.70
CA LYS A 130 13.05 16.66 -16.52
C LYS A 130 11.64 16.93 -16.00
N GLY A 131 11.44 16.78 -14.69
CA GLY A 131 10.20 17.14 -14.01
C GLY A 131 9.05 16.15 -14.15
N ALA A 132 9.26 14.99 -14.80
CA ALA A 132 8.26 13.94 -14.86
C ALA A 132 8.19 13.18 -13.53
N ASN A 133 6.99 12.69 -13.19
CA ASN A 133 6.80 11.79 -12.05
C ASN A 133 7.61 10.50 -12.27
N PRO A 134 8.56 10.13 -11.38
CA PRO A 134 9.41 8.95 -11.56
C PRO A 134 8.62 7.63 -11.62
N GLU A 135 7.40 7.62 -11.10
CA GLU A 135 6.50 6.46 -11.10
C GLU A 135 5.54 6.43 -12.30
N SER A 136 5.53 7.48 -13.15
CA SER A 136 4.74 7.48 -14.39
C SER A 136 5.34 6.55 -15.44
N TYR A 137 4.48 6.02 -16.33
CA TYR A 137 4.93 5.21 -17.45
C TYR A 137 4.03 5.37 -18.68
N THR A 138 4.59 5.02 -19.82
CA THR A 138 3.86 4.83 -21.08
C THR A 138 4.06 3.37 -21.53
N MET A 139 2.96 2.66 -21.77
CA MET A 139 2.98 1.35 -22.41
C MET A 139 2.34 1.43 -23.78
N THR A 140 3.09 1.13 -24.83
CA THR A 140 2.62 1.13 -26.22
C THR A 140 2.57 -0.29 -26.75
N VAL A 141 1.40 -0.70 -27.25
CA VAL A 141 1.19 -1.98 -27.93
C VAL A 141 0.84 -1.69 -29.38
N ARG A 142 1.74 -2.04 -30.29
CA ARG A 142 1.55 -1.80 -31.75
C ARG A 142 2.20 -2.88 -32.59
N GLY A 143 1.44 -3.41 -33.53
CA GLY A 143 1.97 -4.33 -34.53
C GLY A 143 2.63 -5.57 -33.93
N GLY A 144 2.05 -6.10 -32.86
CA GLY A 144 2.56 -7.28 -32.16
C GLY A 144 3.83 -7.01 -31.34
N ARG A 145 4.11 -5.77 -30.93
CA ARG A 145 5.21 -5.40 -30.04
C ARG A 145 4.69 -4.65 -28.83
N VAL A 146 5.41 -4.73 -27.73
CA VAL A 146 5.14 -3.93 -26.52
C VAL A 146 6.39 -3.13 -26.17
N THR A 147 6.21 -1.83 -25.91
CA THR A 147 7.24 -0.98 -25.32
C THR A 147 6.70 -0.38 -24.03
N VAL A 148 7.43 -0.55 -22.93
CA VAL A 148 7.19 0.14 -21.66
C VAL A 148 8.31 1.14 -21.47
N SER A 149 7.97 2.43 -21.37
CA SER A 149 8.93 3.51 -21.18
C SER A 149 8.54 4.37 -19.98
N ALA A 150 9.53 4.84 -19.21
CA ALA A 150 9.29 5.64 -18.01
C ALA A 150 10.49 6.56 -17.72
N PRO A 151 10.30 7.62 -16.90
CA PRO A 151 11.38 8.48 -16.44
C PRO A 151 12.39 7.79 -15.52
N ALA A 152 11.93 6.77 -14.75
CA ALA A 152 12.74 5.98 -13.82
C ALA A 152 12.34 4.50 -13.83
N GLU A 153 13.17 3.67 -13.21
CA GLU A 153 13.00 2.22 -13.10
C GLU A 153 11.65 1.83 -12.47
N ALA A 154 11.22 2.57 -11.42
CA ALA A 154 9.92 2.35 -10.76
C ALA A 154 8.74 2.46 -11.73
N GLY A 155 8.73 3.46 -12.62
CA GLY A 155 7.69 3.59 -13.64
C GLY A 155 7.70 2.43 -14.62
N VAL A 156 8.89 1.97 -15.07
CA VAL A 156 9.00 0.78 -15.92
C VAL A 156 8.46 -0.45 -15.20
N PHE A 157 8.83 -0.64 -13.93
CA PHE A 157 8.28 -1.73 -13.11
C PHE A 157 6.75 -1.70 -13.10
N TYR A 158 6.12 -0.56 -12.80
CA TYR A 158 4.64 -0.45 -12.76
C TYR A 158 3.99 -0.70 -14.12
N GLY A 159 4.62 -0.28 -15.20
CA GLY A 159 4.16 -0.62 -16.55
C GLY A 159 4.20 -2.12 -16.82
N THR A 160 5.24 -2.83 -16.33
CA THR A 160 5.29 -4.30 -16.42
C THR A 160 4.22 -4.98 -15.57
N ARG A 161 3.81 -4.40 -14.43
CA ARG A 161 2.69 -4.94 -13.61
C ARG A 161 1.37 -4.84 -14.37
N THR A 162 1.11 -3.71 -15.03
CA THR A 162 -0.05 -3.53 -15.90
C THR A 162 -0.06 -4.58 -17.03
N LEU A 163 1.06 -4.78 -17.72
CA LEU A 163 1.19 -5.80 -18.75
C LEU A 163 0.93 -7.22 -18.21
N LYS A 164 1.56 -7.57 -17.09
CA LYS A 164 1.43 -8.87 -16.42
C LYS A 164 -0.02 -9.19 -16.08
N GLN A 165 -0.71 -8.29 -15.39
CA GLN A 165 -2.10 -8.48 -14.99
C GLN A 165 -3.02 -8.61 -16.21
N GLN A 166 -2.86 -7.75 -17.22
CA GLN A 166 -3.65 -7.79 -18.44
C GLN A 166 -3.47 -9.13 -19.20
N VAL A 167 -2.22 -9.61 -19.28
CA VAL A 167 -1.94 -10.90 -19.93
C VAL A 167 -2.51 -12.07 -19.13
N ARG A 168 -2.43 -12.04 -17.81
CA ARG A 168 -3.03 -13.07 -16.95
C ARG A 168 -4.54 -13.15 -17.13
N GLY A 169 -5.23 -12.02 -17.04
CA GLY A 169 -6.69 -11.97 -17.13
C GLY A 169 -7.25 -12.22 -18.53
N ALA A 170 -6.63 -11.68 -19.57
CA ALA A 170 -7.18 -11.71 -20.93
C ALA A 170 -6.30 -12.49 -21.95
N GLY A 171 -5.13 -12.95 -21.57
CA GLY A 171 -4.18 -13.63 -22.46
C GLY A 171 -3.50 -12.71 -23.48
N THR A 172 -3.92 -11.45 -23.58
CA THR A 172 -3.40 -10.49 -24.57
C THR A 172 -3.38 -9.07 -24.01
N ALA A 173 -2.36 -8.28 -24.35
CA ALA A 173 -2.36 -6.84 -24.16
C ALA A 173 -3.04 -6.16 -25.36
N PRO A 174 -4.00 -5.24 -25.15
CA PRO A 174 -4.74 -4.56 -26.21
C PRO A 174 -3.85 -3.59 -26.98
N GLU A 175 -4.11 -3.43 -28.27
CA GLU A 175 -3.45 -2.42 -29.10
C GLU A 175 -3.74 -1.01 -28.58
N GLY A 176 -2.77 -0.12 -28.65
CA GLY A 176 -2.94 1.28 -28.24
C GLY A 176 -1.85 1.76 -27.30
N VAL A 177 -2.12 2.87 -26.64
CA VAL A 177 -1.17 3.54 -25.74
C VAL A 177 -1.80 3.78 -24.38
N VAL A 178 -1.20 3.21 -23.34
CA VAL A 178 -1.50 3.55 -21.94
C VAL A 178 -0.54 4.63 -21.48
N ARG A 179 -1.05 5.70 -20.84
CA ARG A 179 -0.26 6.67 -20.07
C ARG A 179 -0.82 6.69 -18.67
N ASP A 180 0.03 6.39 -17.69
CA ASP A 180 -0.45 6.13 -16.35
C ASP A 180 0.54 6.61 -15.30
N GLU A 181 0.03 7.04 -14.17
CA GLU A 181 0.79 7.49 -13.01
C GLU A 181 -0.08 7.45 -11.75
N PRO A 182 0.50 7.27 -10.55
CA PRO A 182 -0.28 7.31 -9.32
C PRO A 182 -0.75 8.73 -8.98
N ALA A 183 -1.97 8.83 -8.43
CA ALA A 183 -2.47 10.09 -7.90
C ALA A 183 -1.80 10.46 -6.57
N LYS A 184 -1.35 9.47 -5.80
CA LYS A 184 -0.70 9.65 -4.50
C LYS A 184 0.68 9.03 -4.47
N GLN A 185 1.65 9.80 -3.94
CA GLN A 185 3.06 9.40 -3.94
C GLN A 185 3.36 8.30 -2.91
N ARG A 186 2.55 8.17 -1.84
CA ARG A 186 2.73 7.14 -0.79
C ARG A 186 1.57 6.18 -0.80
N ARG A 187 1.86 4.91 -1.02
CA ARG A 187 0.88 3.83 -1.11
C ARG A 187 1.42 2.67 -0.28
N GLY A 188 0.96 2.61 0.97
CA GLY A 188 1.55 1.75 1.99
C GLY A 188 0.63 0.64 2.48
N MET A 189 1.27 -0.41 2.98
CA MET A 189 0.73 -1.34 3.96
C MET A 189 1.61 -1.28 5.20
N MET A 190 1.03 -1.29 6.38
CA MET A 190 1.75 -1.41 7.64
C MET A 190 1.40 -2.74 8.29
N LEU A 191 2.37 -3.41 8.88
CA LEU A 191 2.24 -4.72 9.51
C LEU A 191 2.81 -4.70 10.92
N ASP A 192 1.97 -4.99 11.90
CA ASP A 192 2.35 -5.21 13.28
C ASP A 192 2.91 -6.64 13.43
N ILE A 193 4.24 -6.74 13.43
CA ILE A 193 4.94 -8.00 13.71
C ILE A 193 5.35 -8.12 15.17
N ALA A 194 5.19 -7.05 15.97
CA ALA A 194 5.50 -7.06 17.39
C ALA A 194 4.50 -7.89 18.19
N ARG A 195 3.20 -7.63 18.03
CA ARG A 195 2.15 -8.35 18.75
C ARG A 195 1.95 -9.76 18.22
N LYS A 196 2.15 -9.97 16.91
CA LYS A 196 2.07 -11.28 16.25
C LYS A 196 3.30 -11.55 15.41
N HIS A 197 3.96 -12.69 15.64
CA HIS A 197 5.04 -13.12 14.77
C HIS A 197 4.50 -13.57 13.40
N PHE A 198 5.07 -13.00 12.33
CA PHE A 198 4.92 -13.46 10.96
C PHE A 198 6.26 -14.00 10.45
N THR A 199 6.22 -15.09 9.70
CA THR A 199 7.44 -15.65 9.11
C THR A 199 7.99 -14.74 8.03
N ALA A 200 9.31 -14.76 7.81
CA ALA A 200 9.95 -14.01 6.73
C ALA A 200 9.33 -14.33 5.37
N ASP A 201 9.08 -15.61 5.09
CA ASP A 201 8.48 -16.07 3.83
C ASP A 201 7.07 -15.49 3.61
N TRP A 202 6.25 -15.40 4.68
CA TRP A 202 4.93 -14.77 4.61
C TRP A 202 5.03 -13.28 4.26
N ILE A 203 5.98 -12.56 4.88
CA ILE A 203 6.22 -11.14 4.59
C ILE A 203 6.70 -10.96 3.15
N GLU A 204 7.59 -11.84 2.68
CA GLU A 204 8.07 -11.83 1.29
C GLU A 204 6.91 -12.04 0.29
N ASP A 205 5.95 -12.91 0.59
CA ASP A 205 4.77 -13.11 -0.25
C ASP A 205 3.87 -11.86 -0.28
N ARG A 206 3.73 -11.16 0.85
CA ARG A 206 3.04 -9.84 0.85
C ARG A 206 3.77 -8.80 0.02
N ILE A 207 5.09 -8.74 0.08
CA ILE A 207 5.88 -7.83 -0.76
C ILE A 207 5.64 -8.10 -2.26
N ARG A 208 5.56 -9.36 -2.67
CA ARG A 208 5.25 -9.72 -4.06
C ARG A 208 3.87 -9.25 -4.46
N GLU A 209 2.86 -9.47 -3.62
CA GLU A 209 1.49 -8.99 -3.82
C GLU A 209 1.42 -7.44 -3.87
N LEU A 210 2.05 -6.77 -2.91
CA LEU A 210 2.11 -5.31 -2.87
C LEU A 210 2.75 -4.72 -4.14
N GLY A 211 3.85 -5.32 -4.62
CA GLY A 211 4.48 -4.92 -5.88
C GLY A 211 3.55 -5.07 -7.08
N ASP A 212 2.81 -6.17 -7.18
CA ASP A 212 1.84 -6.38 -8.25
C ASP A 212 0.67 -5.38 -8.19
N LEU A 213 0.31 -4.91 -7.00
CA LEU A 213 -0.70 -3.87 -6.75
C LEU A 213 -0.14 -2.45 -6.80
N LYS A 214 1.14 -2.27 -7.15
CA LYS A 214 1.81 -0.96 -7.26
C LYS A 214 1.87 -0.17 -5.95
N PHE A 215 1.91 -0.84 -4.81
CA PHE A 215 2.32 -0.22 -3.55
C PHE A 215 3.81 0.10 -3.58
N ASN A 216 4.23 1.12 -2.79
CA ASN A 216 5.63 1.53 -2.71
C ASN A 216 6.16 1.65 -1.27
N GLU A 217 5.37 1.32 -0.26
CA GLU A 217 5.82 1.26 1.14
C GLU A 217 5.30 0.02 1.86
N LEU A 218 6.16 -0.57 2.71
CA LEU A 218 5.80 -1.56 3.72
C LEU A 218 6.29 -1.07 5.08
N GLY A 219 5.39 -0.65 5.96
CA GLY A 219 5.68 -0.33 7.35
C GLY A 219 5.85 -1.61 8.17
N LEU A 220 6.86 -1.67 9.02
CA LEU A 220 7.07 -2.75 9.98
C LEU A 220 7.08 -2.16 11.40
N HIS A 221 6.01 -2.40 12.13
CA HIS A 221 5.91 -2.16 13.57
C HIS A 221 6.43 -3.40 14.29
N PHE A 222 7.70 -3.39 14.72
CA PHE A 222 8.39 -4.59 15.19
C PHE A 222 8.76 -4.56 16.69
N SER A 223 8.44 -3.47 17.37
CA SER A 223 8.59 -3.31 18.81
C SER A 223 7.29 -2.80 19.44
N ASP A 224 6.87 -3.42 20.54
CA ASP A 224 5.69 -3.03 21.31
C ASP A 224 5.78 -3.57 22.75
N ASP A 225 4.73 -3.38 23.52
CA ASP A 225 4.59 -3.92 24.88
C ASP A 225 4.81 -5.43 24.97
N GLN A 226 4.36 -6.16 23.94
CA GLN A 226 4.36 -7.61 23.94
C GLN A 226 5.68 -8.21 23.52
N SER A 227 6.35 -7.59 22.54
CA SER A 227 7.57 -8.19 21.99
C SER A 227 8.41 -7.19 21.21
N PHE A 228 9.70 -7.53 21.11
CA PHE A 228 10.67 -6.93 20.18
C PHE A 228 11.09 -8.01 19.17
N ARG A 229 10.75 -7.87 17.89
CA ARG A 229 10.74 -8.98 16.92
C ARG A 229 11.84 -9.01 15.88
N ILE A 230 12.87 -8.21 16.04
CA ILE A 230 14.06 -8.26 15.17
C ILE A 230 15.29 -8.44 16.04
N GLU A 231 16.23 -9.31 15.60
CA GLU A 231 17.53 -9.51 16.24
C GLU A 231 18.27 -8.18 16.45
N SER A 232 18.83 -7.96 17.65
CA SER A 232 19.62 -6.81 18.01
C SER A 232 21.01 -7.23 18.46
N ASP A 233 22.03 -6.51 17.99
CA ASP A 233 23.43 -6.70 18.44
C ASP A 233 23.74 -5.79 19.65
N THR A 234 23.12 -4.60 19.71
CA THR A 234 23.34 -3.63 20.79
C THR A 234 22.58 -4.02 22.06
N HIS A 235 21.35 -4.54 21.91
CA HIS A 235 20.46 -4.92 23.02
C HIS A 235 19.85 -6.30 22.82
N PRO A 236 20.65 -7.39 22.78
CA PRO A 236 20.13 -8.73 22.55
C PRO A 236 19.16 -9.18 23.66
N GLU A 237 19.23 -8.59 24.86
CA GLU A 237 18.39 -8.92 26.02
C GLU A 237 16.92 -8.50 25.87
N ILE A 238 16.60 -7.57 24.95
CA ILE A 238 15.21 -7.16 24.69
C ILE A 238 14.50 -8.02 23.65
N VAL A 239 15.25 -8.82 22.88
CA VAL A 239 14.71 -9.56 21.74
C VAL A 239 13.84 -10.70 22.21
N SER A 240 12.65 -10.80 21.67
CA SER A 240 11.65 -11.81 22.03
C SER A 240 11.72 -13.03 21.10
N ASP A 241 11.33 -14.20 21.58
CA ASP A 241 11.16 -15.39 20.76
C ASP A 241 9.67 -15.62 20.41
N PRO A 242 9.35 -15.97 19.16
CA PRO A 242 10.22 -15.99 17.97
C PRO A 242 10.48 -14.58 17.43
N HIS A 243 11.58 -14.39 16.68
CA HIS A 243 11.95 -13.13 16.05
C HIS A 243 12.51 -13.34 14.62
N LEU A 244 12.67 -12.27 13.87
CA LEU A 244 13.37 -12.26 12.58
C LEU A 244 14.86 -12.01 12.84
N THR A 245 15.71 -12.81 12.22
CA THR A 245 17.15 -12.53 12.19
C THR A 245 17.44 -11.34 11.28
N LYS A 246 18.54 -10.63 11.50
CA LYS A 246 19.01 -9.57 10.59
C LYS A 246 19.18 -10.07 9.15
N ALA A 247 19.60 -11.31 8.96
CA ALA A 247 19.69 -11.94 7.64
C ALA A 247 18.32 -12.09 6.96
N GLN A 248 17.27 -12.45 7.70
CA GLN A 248 15.91 -12.50 7.18
C GLN A 248 15.38 -11.10 6.84
N VAL A 249 15.62 -10.12 7.72
CA VAL A 249 15.23 -8.72 7.45
C VAL A 249 15.94 -8.18 6.21
N LYS A 250 17.24 -8.49 6.04
CA LYS A 250 17.96 -8.09 4.82
C LYS A 250 17.33 -8.69 3.57
N ARG A 251 16.94 -9.97 3.57
CA ARG A 251 16.22 -10.58 2.44
C ARG A 251 14.90 -9.88 2.14
N ILE A 252 14.15 -9.53 3.18
CA ILE A 252 12.88 -8.78 3.07
C ILE A 252 13.12 -7.41 2.42
N VAL A 253 14.13 -6.67 2.89
CA VAL A 253 14.50 -5.36 2.37
C VAL A 253 14.97 -5.44 0.92
N ASP A 254 15.84 -6.39 0.58
CA ASP A 254 16.35 -6.61 -0.78
C ASP A 254 15.20 -6.97 -1.75
N LEU A 255 14.29 -7.84 -1.32
CA LEU A 255 13.11 -8.20 -2.13
C LEU A 255 12.19 -6.98 -2.33
N ALA A 256 11.92 -6.22 -1.27
CA ALA A 256 11.10 -5.00 -1.36
C ALA A 256 11.72 -3.99 -2.32
N ALA A 257 13.03 -3.75 -2.22
CA ALA A 257 13.75 -2.86 -3.13
C ALA A 257 13.64 -3.31 -4.59
N SER A 258 13.72 -4.61 -4.87
CA SER A 258 13.53 -5.18 -6.23
C SER A 258 12.10 -5.02 -6.77
N ARG A 259 11.16 -4.56 -5.96
CA ARG A 259 9.76 -4.25 -6.29
C ARG A 259 9.45 -2.77 -6.16
N HIS A 260 10.48 -1.92 -5.98
CA HIS A 260 10.35 -0.49 -5.71
C HIS A 260 9.50 -0.19 -4.48
N ILE A 261 9.57 -1.05 -3.46
CA ILE A 261 8.91 -0.89 -2.16
C ILE A 261 9.98 -0.51 -1.13
N THR A 262 9.74 0.60 -0.42
CA THR A 262 10.55 1.00 0.73
C THR A 262 10.01 0.31 1.98
N VAL A 263 10.84 -0.42 2.70
CA VAL A 263 10.50 -0.88 4.05
C VAL A 263 10.72 0.27 5.02
N VAL A 264 9.67 0.61 5.77
CA VAL A 264 9.66 1.71 6.75
C VAL A 264 9.64 1.10 8.14
N PRO A 265 10.76 1.08 8.87
CA PRO A 265 10.79 0.58 10.22
C PRO A 265 10.09 1.54 11.17
N GLU A 266 9.49 0.98 12.23
CA GLU A 266 8.92 1.72 13.35
C GLU A 266 9.47 1.15 14.66
N ILE A 267 10.17 2.00 15.41
CA ILE A 267 10.45 1.81 16.83
C ILE A 267 9.66 2.88 17.55
N ASP A 268 8.61 2.46 18.21
CA ASP A 268 7.71 3.36 18.90
C ASP A 268 8.27 3.77 20.25
N SER A 269 8.20 5.07 20.54
CA SER A 269 8.57 5.66 21.83
C SER A 269 7.92 7.03 21.99
N PRO A 270 7.63 7.46 23.23
CA PRO A 270 7.99 6.90 24.52
C PRO A 270 6.97 5.91 25.12
N GLY A 271 5.87 5.62 24.42
CA GLY A 271 4.94 4.53 24.69
C GLY A 271 5.42 3.22 24.09
N HIS A 272 4.62 2.15 24.22
CA HIS A 272 4.79 0.86 23.52
C HIS A 272 6.15 0.17 23.68
N LEU A 273 6.85 0.41 24.80
CA LEU A 273 8.19 -0.11 25.07
C LEU A 273 8.22 -1.24 26.10
N GLY A 274 7.09 -1.94 26.32
CA GLY A 274 7.00 -2.98 27.35
C GLY A 274 8.03 -4.09 27.20
N ALA A 275 8.38 -4.51 25.98
CA ALA A 275 9.42 -5.50 25.74
C ALA A 275 10.81 -5.00 26.17
N VAL A 276 11.14 -3.73 25.90
CA VAL A 276 12.37 -3.08 26.35
C VAL A 276 12.39 -2.97 27.88
N LEU A 277 11.28 -2.54 28.47
CA LEU A 277 11.13 -2.34 29.92
C LEU A 277 11.13 -3.65 30.71
N ALA A 278 10.78 -4.78 30.08
CA ALA A 278 10.91 -6.09 30.71
C ALA A 278 12.37 -6.45 30.98
N ALA A 279 13.28 -6.06 30.10
CA ALA A 279 14.72 -6.23 30.30
C ALA A 279 15.34 -5.10 31.14
N HIS A 280 14.77 -3.89 31.07
CA HIS A 280 15.26 -2.67 31.73
C HIS A 280 14.21 -2.05 32.65
N PRO A 281 13.74 -2.73 33.72
CA PRO A 281 12.63 -2.25 34.56
C PRO A 281 12.97 -0.96 35.35
N GLY A 282 14.25 -0.60 35.43
CA GLY A 282 14.70 0.66 36.02
C GLY A 282 14.31 1.90 35.21
N LEU A 283 14.07 1.74 33.91
CA LEU A 283 13.69 2.82 33.00
C LEU A 283 12.18 3.03 32.89
N GLN A 284 11.39 2.17 33.56
CA GLN A 284 9.95 2.26 33.49
C GLN A 284 9.40 3.45 34.26
N LEU A 285 8.58 4.27 33.58
CA LEU A 285 7.91 5.41 34.18
C LEU A 285 7.06 4.98 35.39
N ARG A 286 7.12 5.81 36.46
CA ARG A 286 6.32 5.62 37.67
C ARG A 286 5.50 6.86 37.96
N ASN A 287 4.26 6.68 38.34
CA ASN A 287 3.38 7.76 38.77
C ASN A 287 3.74 8.27 40.17
N ALA A 288 3.09 9.35 40.62
CA ALA A 288 3.30 9.98 41.93
C ALA A 288 3.13 9.01 43.13
N GLY A 289 2.33 7.94 42.96
CA GLY A 289 2.14 6.89 43.96
C GLY A 289 3.21 5.79 43.91
N GLY A 290 4.18 5.85 43.02
CA GLY A 290 5.23 4.85 42.81
C GLY A 290 4.78 3.65 41.96
N GLY A 291 3.56 3.67 41.43
CA GLY A 291 3.03 2.64 40.52
C GLY A 291 3.72 2.72 39.16
N ALA A 292 4.15 1.54 38.65
CA ALA A 292 4.72 1.42 37.32
C ALA A 292 3.64 1.65 36.23
N VAL A 293 3.98 2.39 35.18
CA VAL A 293 3.09 2.69 34.04
C VAL A 293 3.47 1.77 32.87
N ARG A 294 2.55 0.90 32.48
CA ARG A 294 2.80 -0.11 31.45
C ARG A 294 3.26 0.53 30.14
N GLY A 295 4.30 -0.02 29.53
CA GLY A 295 4.81 0.38 28.23
C GLY A 295 5.45 1.74 28.15
N ALA A 296 5.33 2.57 29.21
CA ALA A 296 5.85 3.93 29.21
C ALA A 296 7.26 3.98 29.79
N ILE A 297 8.22 4.50 29.01
CA ILE A 297 9.59 4.77 29.48
C ILE A 297 9.66 6.12 30.18
N ASP A 298 10.54 6.27 31.17
CA ASP A 298 10.76 7.55 31.86
C ASP A 298 11.63 8.48 31.01
N ILE A 299 11.01 9.38 30.28
CA ILE A 299 11.69 10.34 29.39
C ILE A 299 12.49 11.44 30.15
N SER A 300 12.46 11.44 31.49
CA SER A 300 13.30 12.30 32.31
C SER A 300 14.65 11.65 32.65
N ASP A 301 14.78 10.34 32.47
CA ASP A 301 16.00 9.60 32.66
C ASP A 301 16.88 9.60 31.39
N PRO A 302 18.13 10.12 31.44
CA PRO A 302 19.01 10.08 30.27
C PRO A 302 19.27 8.68 29.72
N ALA A 303 19.28 7.64 30.56
CA ALA A 303 19.48 6.26 30.11
C ALA A 303 18.31 5.75 29.23
N SER A 304 17.11 6.32 29.40
CA SER A 304 15.97 6.06 28.50
C SER A 304 16.22 6.58 27.09
N ALA A 305 16.87 7.74 26.98
CA ALA A 305 17.25 8.30 25.69
C ALA A 305 18.37 7.46 25.04
N GLU A 306 19.36 7.07 25.82
CA GLU A 306 20.51 6.29 25.35
C GLU A 306 20.07 4.96 24.72
N ILE A 307 19.24 4.17 25.39
CA ILE A 307 18.77 2.87 24.83
C ILE A 307 17.93 3.04 23.55
N VAL A 308 17.07 4.06 23.49
CA VAL A 308 16.25 4.28 22.28
C VAL A 308 17.11 4.80 21.14
N ASP A 309 18.09 5.67 21.40
CA ASP A 309 19.01 6.15 20.36
C ASP A 309 19.90 5.02 19.82
N ASP A 310 20.43 4.15 20.69
CA ASP A 310 21.21 2.98 20.30
C ASP A 310 20.40 2.08 19.33
N LEU A 311 19.12 1.86 19.62
CA LEU A 311 18.23 1.09 18.74
C LEU A 311 17.96 1.82 17.43
N LEU A 312 17.71 3.13 17.46
CA LEU A 312 17.49 3.92 16.24
C LEU A 312 18.71 3.89 15.32
N ASP A 313 19.90 4.03 15.88
CA ASP A 313 21.18 3.99 15.14
C ASP A 313 21.42 2.59 14.55
N GLU A 314 21.24 1.53 15.33
CA GLU A 314 21.43 0.14 14.86
C GLU A 314 20.52 -0.20 13.69
N TYR A 315 19.23 0.11 13.82
CA TYR A 315 18.27 -0.26 12.77
C TYR A 315 18.28 0.70 11.58
N ALA A 316 18.77 1.93 11.71
CA ALA A 316 19.00 2.82 10.57
C ALA A 316 20.01 2.25 9.57
N GLU A 317 20.96 1.41 10.02
CA GLU A 317 21.88 0.68 9.14
C GLU A 317 21.21 -0.51 8.46
N LEU A 318 20.33 -1.22 9.18
CA LEU A 318 19.62 -2.40 8.65
C LEU A 318 18.55 -2.04 7.62
N PHE A 319 17.91 -0.87 7.78
CA PHE A 319 16.85 -0.36 6.89
C PHE A 319 17.37 0.83 6.07
N PRO A 320 17.95 0.61 4.88
CA PRO A 320 18.55 1.66 4.06
C PRO A 320 17.54 2.57 3.37
N GLY A 321 16.24 2.29 3.50
CA GLY A 321 15.15 3.08 2.93
C GLY A 321 15.14 4.53 3.42
N SER A 322 14.54 5.44 2.65
CA SER A 322 14.53 6.87 2.95
C SER A 322 13.50 7.31 4.01
N GLN A 323 12.66 6.39 4.50
CA GLN A 323 11.54 6.69 5.38
C GLN A 323 11.73 6.04 6.75
N TRP A 324 11.27 6.70 7.81
CA TRP A 324 11.29 6.20 9.17
C TRP A 324 10.04 6.63 9.93
N HIS A 325 9.47 5.73 10.74
CA HIS A 325 8.37 6.02 11.65
C HIS A 325 8.88 6.04 13.09
N LEU A 326 8.58 7.12 13.82
CA LEU A 326 9.06 7.35 15.20
C LEU A 326 8.04 6.92 16.27
N GLY A 327 6.85 6.43 15.88
CA GLY A 327 5.76 6.14 16.80
C GLY A 327 5.17 7.41 17.40
N ALA A 328 5.29 7.57 18.71
CA ALA A 328 4.88 8.71 19.54
C ALA A 328 3.40 8.73 19.94
N ASP A 329 2.67 7.65 19.69
CA ASP A 329 1.27 7.51 20.10
C ASP A 329 1.14 7.01 21.54
N GLU A 330 -0.04 7.25 22.09
CA GLU A 330 -0.58 6.69 23.33
C GLU A 330 0.38 6.73 24.55
N TYR A 331 1.28 7.73 24.64
CA TYR A 331 2.13 7.84 25.81
C TYR A 331 1.30 8.00 27.10
N GLN A 332 1.30 6.97 27.92
CA GLN A 332 0.39 6.83 29.05
C GLN A 332 0.50 7.97 30.09
N ALA A 333 1.62 8.69 30.12
CA ALA A 333 1.76 9.89 30.94
C ALA A 333 0.81 11.03 30.52
N LEU A 334 0.34 11.04 29.27
CA LEU A 334 -0.44 12.11 28.68
C LEU A 334 -1.93 11.77 28.50
N VAL A 335 -2.32 10.50 28.76
CA VAL A 335 -3.73 10.08 28.72
C VAL A 335 -4.41 10.14 30.10
N VAL A 336 -3.81 10.85 31.06
CA VAL A 336 -4.39 11.09 32.39
C VAL A 336 -4.91 12.52 32.50
N PRO A 337 -5.91 12.79 33.38
CA PRO A 337 -6.51 14.13 33.48
C PRO A 337 -5.53 15.25 33.90
N ASP A 338 -4.53 14.95 34.70
CA ASP A 338 -3.52 15.90 35.18
C ASP A 338 -2.13 15.25 35.15
N PRO A 339 -1.43 15.35 33.99
CA PRO A 339 -0.08 14.81 33.82
C PRO A 339 0.93 15.34 34.81
N GLU A 340 0.87 16.63 35.13
CA GLU A 340 1.83 17.29 36.03
C GLU A 340 1.72 16.78 37.48
N ALA A 341 0.50 16.58 37.96
CA ALA A 341 0.27 16.01 39.31
C ALA A 341 0.53 14.50 39.32
N SER A 342 0.20 13.80 38.24
CA SER A 342 0.37 12.35 38.13
C SER A 342 1.85 11.96 37.97
N PHE A 343 2.65 12.80 37.31
CA PHE A 343 4.06 12.56 37.01
C PHE A 343 4.95 13.77 37.37
N PRO A 344 5.08 14.08 38.66
CA PRO A 344 5.82 15.29 39.12
C PRO A 344 7.30 15.26 38.72
N GLY A 345 7.92 14.07 38.49
CA GLY A 345 9.28 13.90 37.97
C GLY A 345 9.38 14.43 36.53
N LEU A 346 8.47 14.04 35.65
CA LEU A 346 8.40 14.53 34.25
C LEU A 346 8.15 16.04 34.22
N ALA A 347 7.22 16.54 35.04
CA ALA A 347 6.92 17.96 35.13
C ALA A 347 8.14 18.79 35.65
N ALA A 348 8.91 18.24 36.56
CA ALA A 348 10.15 18.88 37.02
C ALA A 348 11.23 18.89 35.92
N ALA A 349 11.38 17.80 35.19
CA ALA A 349 12.31 17.69 34.06
C ALA A 349 11.92 18.66 32.92
N ALA A 350 10.63 18.75 32.59
CA ALA A 350 10.10 19.70 31.61
C ALA A 350 10.49 21.15 31.96
N ARG A 351 10.17 21.55 33.19
CA ARG A 351 10.53 22.91 33.69
C ARG A 351 12.03 23.16 33.72
N LYS A 352 12.83 22.16 34.07
CA LYS A 352 14.29 22.27 34.09
C LYS A 352 14.85 22.47 32.66
N LYS A 353 14.30 21.75 31.67
CA LYS A 353 14.80 21.76 30.27
C LYS A 353 14.30 22.96 29.49
N HIS A 354 13.03 23.35 29.68
CA HIS A 354 12.32 24.30 28.81
C HIS A 354 11.80 25.54 29.54
N GLY A 355 12.03 25.67 30.84
CA GLY A 355 11.63 26.84 31.65
C GLY A 355 10.37 26.60 32.50
N PRO A 356 10.07 27.54 33.40
CA PRO A 356 9.11 27.31 34.49
C PRO A 356 7.66 27.06 34.04
N GLY A 357 7.30 27.45 32.82
CA GLY A 357 5.96 27.23 32.26
C GLY A 357 5.83 25.94 31.44
N ALA A 358 6.89 25.15 31.29
CA ALA A 358 6.88 23.96 30.48
C ALA A 358 6.09 22.81 31.13
N THR A 359 5.41 22.03 30.31
CA THR A 359 4.51 20.94 30.66
C THR A 359 5.12 19.56 30.33
N VAL A 360 4.47 18.49 30.78
CA VAL A 360 4.84 17.10 30.40
C VAL A 360 4.72 16.91 28.88
N GLU A 361 3.74 17.55 28.23
CA GLU A 361 3.59 17.57 26.77
C GLU A 361 4.81 18.20 26.07
N ASP A 362 5.35 19.31 26.62
CA ASP A 362 6.58 19.92 26.11
C ASP A 362 7.78 18.97 26.19
N LEU A 363 7.86 18.17 27.27
CA LEU A 363 8.92 17.19 27.42
C LEU A 363 8.79 16.04 26.42
N ALA A 364 7.56 15.53 26.20
CA ALA A 364 7.28 14.50 25.20
C ALA A 364 7.53 15.02 23.77
N THR A 365 7.15 16.27 23.47
CA THR A 365 7.46 16.90 22.18
C THR A 365 8.97 17.05 21.98
N SER A 366 9.70 17.40 23.05
CA SER A 366 11.16 17.44 23.01
C SER A 366 11.78 16.06 22.78
N TRP A 367 11.21 15.02 23.41
CA TRP A 367 11.61 13.64 23.17
C TRP A 367 11.46 13.24 21.70
N LEU A 368 10.31 13.50 21.09
CA LEU A 368 10.07 13.26 19.67
C LEU A 368 11.09 13.99 18.78
N ASN A 369 11.35 15.27 19.06
CA ASN A 369 12.32 16.05 18.29
C ASN A 369 13.76 15.51 18.42
N ASP A 370 14.17 15.13 19.65
CA ASP A 370 15.50 14.59 19.91
C ASP A 370 15.70 13.24 19.17
N ARG A 371 14.70 12.34 19.20
CA ARG A 371 14.72 11.07 18.42
C ARG A 371 14.69 11.31 16.92
N ALA A 372 13.95 12.34 16.50
CA ALA A 372 13.95 12.78 15.11
C ALA A 372 15.35 13.24 14.65
N ASP A 373 16.11 13.93 15.51
CA ASP A 373 17.47 14.36 15.19
C ASP A 373 18.42 13.17 15.00
N THR A 374 18.32 12.13 15.84
CA THR A 374 19.08 10.89 15.69
C THR A 374 18.83 10.25 14.32
N VAL A 375 17.59 10.03 13.95
CA VAL A 375 17.24 9.38 12.66
C VAL A 375 17.52 10.31 11.46
N ARG A 376 17.38 11.62 11.63
CA ARG A 376 17.71 12.62 10.60
C ARG A 376 19.19 12.62 10.25
N ALA A 377 20.08 12.32 11.22
CA ALA A 377 21.52 12.18 10.98
C ALA A 377 21.82 11.05 9.97
N HIS A 378 20.95 10.04 9.85
CA HIS A 378 21.02 9.00 8.83
C HIS A 378 20.34 9.37 7.50
N GLY A 379 19.91 10.63 7.32
CA GLY A 379 19.32 11.14 6.08
C GLY A 379 17.89 10.64 5.78
N ARG A 380 17.13 10.29 6.82
CA ARG A 380 15.77 9.76 6.67
C ARG A 380 14.72 10.87 6.72
N THR A 381 13.62 10.68 5.98
CA THR A 381 12.38 11.44 6.11
C THR A 381 11.55 10.80 7.23
N LEU A 382 10.99 11.62 8.09
CA LEU A 382 10.43 11.22 9.36
C LEU A 382 8.92 11.31 9.37
N ARG A 383 8.25 10.38 10.04
CA ARG A 383 6.82 10.45 10.37
C ARG A 383 6.57 9.99 11.80
N ALA A 384 5.47 10.45 12.38
CA ALA A 384 4.99 10.02 13.69
C ALA A 384 3.47 10.00 13.71
N TRP A 385 2.87 9.26 14.65
CA TRP A 385 1.43 9.22 14.84
C TRP A 385 0.88 10.56 15.28
N ASN A 386 -0.34 10.88 14.85
CA ASN A 386 -0.92 12.22 15.03
C ASN A 386 -1.11 12.63 16.49
N ASP A 387 -1.35 11.71 17.38
CA ASP A 387 -1.55 11.97 18.82
C ASP A 387 -0.23 12.29 19.58
N GLY A 388 0.93 12.10 18.95
CA GLY A 388 2.22 12.62 19.43
C GLY A 388 2.46 14.12 19.17
N PHE A 389 1.52 14.83 18.53
CA PHE A 389 1.66 16.27 18.20
C PHE A 389 0.72 17.11 19.06
N PHE A 390 1.25 17.81 20.02
CA PHE A 390 0.48 18.64 20.96
C PHE A 390 0.40 20.10 20.52
N GLU A 391 -0.65 20.81 20.97
CA GLU A 391 -0.87 22.24 20.72
C GLU A 391 -0.52 23.08 21.93
N GLY A 392 -0.19 24.35 21.71
CA GLY A 392 -0.13 25.37 22.76
C GLY A 392 1.12 25.35 23.65
N GLY A 393 1.96 24.32 23.59
CA GLY A 393 3.16 24.20 24.39
C GLY A 393 4.28 25.19 24.01
N SER A 394 5.31 25.27 24.86
CA SER A 394 6.53 26.03 24.61
C SER A 394 7.46 25.35 23.62
N VAL A 395 7.35 24.02 23.46
CA VAL A 395 8.07 23.20 22.49
C VAL A 395 7.13 22.78 21.37
N ARG A 396 7.61 22.86 20.14
CA ARG A 396 6.85 22.46 18.94
C ARG A 396 7.52 21.27 18.28
N ALA A 397 6.72 20.31 17.81
CA ALA A 397 7.21 19.23 16.97
C ALA A 397 7.79 19.80 15.67
N ALA A 398 8.95 19.32 15.25
CA ALA A 398 9.64 19.77 14.05
C ALA A 398 8.72 19.65 12.82
N LYS A 399 8.77 20.66 11.91
CA LYS A 399 7.82 20.76 10.79
C LYS A 399 8.02 19.72 9.71
N ASP A 400 9.22 19.18 9.61
CA ASP A 400 9.59 18.13 8.66
C ASP A 400 9.17 16.73 9.09
N ILE A 401 8.63 16.56 10.31
CA ILE A 401 8.03 15.31 10.74
C ILE A 401 6.61 15.24 10.15
N GLN A 402 6.40 14.28 9.24
CA GLN A 402 5.10 14.02 8.61
C GLN A 402 4.13 13.41 9.62
N VAL A 403 2.86 13.69 9.48
CA VAL A 403 1.82 13.21 10.39
C VAL A 403 1.19 11.94 9.82
N ALA A 404 1.33 10.82 10.50
CA ALA A 404 0.56 9.60 10.25
C ALA A 404 -0.78 9.73 10.99
N TYR A 405 -1.84 10.11 10.27
CA TYR A 405 -3.14 10.38 10.88
C TYR A 405 -4.01 9.12 10.92
N TRP A 406 -4.24 8.59 12.12
CA TRP A 406 -5.02 7.37 12.32
C TRP A 406 -6.36 7.61 13.01
N THR A 407 -6.41 8.40 14.08
CA THR A 407 -7.62 8.62 14.88
C THR A 407 -7.77 10.07 15.33
N GLY A 408 -8.93 10.40 15.77
CA GLY A 408 -9.32 11.68 16.39
C GLY A 408 -10.63 11.50 17.15
N ARG A 409 -10.85 10.28 17.69
CA ARG A 409 -12.07 9.90 18.40
C ARG A 409 -12.13 10.45 19.82
N GLU A 410 -10.99 10.67 20.45
CA GLU A 410 -10.89 11.16 21.82
C GLU A 410 -11.40 12.59 21.93
N ILE A 411 -12.01 12.91 23.07
CA ILE A 411 -12.48 14.28 23.35
C ILE A 411 -11.27 15.22 23.38
N GLY A 412 -11.31 16.24 22.54
CA GLY A 412 -10.21 17.21 22.43
C GLY A 412 -9.11 16.80 21.46
N ALA A 413 -9.19 15.62 20.81
CA ALA A 413 -8.22 15.22 19.80
C ALA A 413 -8.19 16.21 18.62
N ARG A 414 -6.98 16.52 18.18
CA ARG A 414 -6.76 17.39 17.02
C ARG A 414 -7.35 16.77 15.76
N GLN A 415 -7.98 17.59 14.95
CA GLN A 415 -8.62 17.15 13.73
C GLN A 415 -7.68 17.23 12.53
N PRO A 416 -7.93 16.50 11.43
CA PRO A 416 -7.09 16.58 10.22
C PRO A 416 -6.86 18.00 9.71
N ALA A 417 -7.87 18.86 9.83
CA ALA A 417 -7.80 20.25 9.39
C ALA A 417 -6.78 21.09 10.17
N ASP A 418 -6.49 20.74 11.42
CA ASP A 418 -5.54 21.45 12.28
C ASP A 418 -4.11 21.24 11.76
N TYR A 419 -3.73 19.98 11.49
CA TYR A 419 -2.42 19.65 10.89
C TYR A 419 -2.24 20.23 9.50
N LEU A 420 -3.27 20.09 8.65
CA LEU A 420 -3.26 20.63 7.30
C LEU A 420 -3.23 22.15 7.28
N GLY A 421 -3.92 22.80 8.25
CA GLY A 421 -3.89 24.26 8.45
C GLY A 421 -2.51 24.78 8.88
N GLU A 422 -1.72 23.99 9.57
CA GLU A 422 -0.33 24.28 9.91
C GLU A 422 0.64 24.08 8.73
N GLY A 423 0.16 23.54 7.60
CA GLY A 423 0.98 23.22 6.42
C GLY A 423 1.76 21.91 6.55
N ARG A 424 1.35 21.00 7.44
CA ARG A 424 2.01 19.70 7.59
C ARG A 424 1.61 18.75 6.46
N GLU A 425 2.52 17.88 6.08
CA GLU A 425 2.26 16.74 5.23
C GLU A 425 1.63 15.61 6.05
N VAL A 426 0.59 14.99 5.51
CA VAL A 426 -0.22 13.99 6.21
C VAL A 426 -0.30 12.69 5.40
N LEU A 427 -0.09 11.56 6.06
CA LEU A 427 -0.43 10.23 5.55
C LEU A 427 -1.74 9.77 6.19
N ASN A 428 -2.60 9.18 5.37
CA ASN A 428 -3.90 8.70 5.79
C ASN A 428 -3.82 7.25 6.30
N TYR A 429 -4.10 7.07 7.58
CA TYR A 429 -4.24 5.78 8.25
C TYR A 429 -5.65 5.61 8.84
N ASN A 430 -6.64 6.30 8.32
CA ASN A 430 -8.00 6.34 8.85
C ASN A 430 -8.45 5.01 9.47
N ASP A 431 -8.63 5.00 10.77
CA ASP A 431 -8.94 3.82 11.59
C ASP A 431 -10.30 3.17 11.26
N GLU A 432 -11.20 3.90 10.61
CA GLU A 432 -12.51 3.37 10.21
C GLU A 432 -12.49 2.62 8.87
N PHE A 433 -11.50 2.87 8.00
CA PHE A 433 -11.41 2.27 6.66
C PHE A 433 -10.18 1.42 6.45
N LEU A 434 -9.05 1.75 7.10
CA LEU A 434 -7.75 1.19 6.77
C LEU A 434 -7.14 0.35 7.90
N TYR A 435 -7.79 0.22 9.05
CA TYR A 435 -7.33 -0.56 10.18
C TYR A 435 -7.96 -1.96 10.20
N TYR A 436 -7.14 -2.97 9.99
CA TYR A 436 -7.47 -4.38 10.17
C TYR A 436 -6.92 -4.84 11.52
N VAL A 437 -7.74 -4.70 12.57
CA VAL A 437 -7.34 -4.99 13.95
C VAL A 437 -7.77 -6.39 14.33
N LEU A 438 -6.82 -7.30 14.55
CA LEU A 438 -7.09 -8.70 14.84
C LEU A 438 -7.93 -8.89 16.10
N GLY A 439 -9.05 -9.59 15.92
CA GLY A 439 -10.00 -9.90 16.98
C GLY A 439 -11.01 -8.80 17.28
N GLU A 440 -10.95 -7.68 16.53
CA GLU A 440 -11.93 -6.59 16.60
C GLU A 440 -12.15 -6.04 18.03
N PRO A 441 -11.07 -5.76 18.82
CA PRO A 441 -11.22 -5.17 20.15
C PRO A 441 -11.70 -3.71 20.03
N ASN A 442 -12.25 -3.14 21.11
CA ASN A 442 -12.57 -1.72 21.25
C ASN A 442 -13.45 -1.16 20.11
N ASP A 443 -14.47 -1.92 19.70
CA ASP A 443 -15.41 -1.55 18.63
C ASP A 443 -14.77 -1.41 17.22
N PHE A 444 -13.54 -1.88 17.01
CA PHE A 444 -13.00 -2.05 15.68
C PHE A 444 -13.78 -3.11 14.92
N VAL A 445 -13.93 -2.89 13.62
CA VAL A 445 -14.56 -3.85 12.69
C VAL A 445 -13.63 -4.03 11.51
N TYR A 446 -13.43 -5.26 11.07
CA TYR A 446 -12.60 -5.52 9.89
C TYR A 446 -13.07 -4.71 8.68
N PRO A 447 -12.19 -3.89 8.09
CA PRO A 447 -12.55 -3.12 6.90
C PRO A 447 -12.82 -4.06 5.73
N THR A 448 -13.89 -3.77 4.98
CA THR A 448 -14.20 -4.51 3.76
C THR A 448 -13.66 -3.79 2.52
N GLY A 449 -13.23 -4.58 1.53
CA GLY A 449 -12.80 -4.00 0.26
C GLY A 449 -13.90 -3.19 -0.41
N GLU A 450 -15.18 -3.61 -0.30
CA GLU A 450 -16.33 -2.89 -0.85
C GLU A 450 -16.47 -1.49 -0.24
N ARG A 451 -16.42 -1.39 1.09
CA ARG A 451 -16.54 -0.11 1.78
C ARG A 451 -15.39 0.85 1.41
N ILE A 452 -14.16 0.34 1.30
CA ILE A 452 -13.01 1.13 0.85
C ILE A 452 -13.21 1.57 -0.60
N TYR A 453 -13.57 0.65 -1.48
CA TYR A 453 -13.74 0.90 -2.91
C TYR A 453 -14.79 1.96 -3.23
N GLU A 454 -15.93 1.92 -2.53
CA GLU A 454 -17.08 2.78 -2.80
C GLU A 454 -17.06 4.09 -2.00
N GLN A 455 -16.52 4.10 -0.78
CA GLN A 455 -16.74 5.19 0.16
C GLN A 455 -15.47 5.93 0.58
N TRP A 456 -14.28 5.32 0.43
CA TRP A 456 -13.05 5.96 0.86
C TRP A 456 -12.30 6.63 -0.29
N THR A 457 -11.63 7.73 0.04
CA THR A 457 -10.61 8.38 -0.82
C THR A 457 -9.47 8.86 0.06
N PRO A 458 -8.28 9.15 -0.49
CA PRO A 458 -7.16 9.67 0.31
C PRO A 458 -7.47 10.94 1.11
N ARG A 459 -8.48 11.71 0.72
CA ARG A 459 -8.94 12.90 1.46
C ARG A 459 -9.89 12.59 2.62
N VAL A 460 -10.36 11.36 2.78
CA VAL A 460 -11.14 10.92 3.94
C VAL A 460 -10.17 10.49 5.04
N LEU A 461 -9.65 11.47 5.77
CA LEU A 461 -8.67 11.26 6.85
C LEU A 461 -9.32 10.80 8.14
N ARG A 462 -10.60 11.14 8.37
CA ARG A 462 -11.40 10.76 9.54
C ARG A 462 -12.86 10.61 9.16
N GLY A 463 -13.54 9.66 9.81
CA GLY A 463 -14.95 9.39 9.51
C GLY A 463 -15.15 9.12 8.03
N THR A 464 -16.23 9.64 7.46
CA THR A 464 -16.59 9.44 6.05
C THR A 464 -16.51 10.72 5.20
N THR A 465 -16.10 11.84 5.79
CA THR A 465 -16.09 13.13 5.12
C THR A 465 -14.69 13.50 4.63
N ALA A 466 -14.56 13.77 3.33
CA ALA A 466 -13.32 14.21 2.73
C ALA A 466 -12.97 15.65 3.17
N VAL A 467 -11.70 15.89 3.52
CA VAL A 467 -11.21 17.26 3.72
C VAL A 467 -11.24 18.05 2.42
N PRO A 468 -11.33 19.39 2.48
CA PRO A 468 -11.39 20.25 1.29
C PRO A 468 -10.24 19.98 0.29
N PHE A 469 -10.54 20.06 -1.00
CA PHE A 469 -9.60 19.79 -2.10
C PHE A 469 -8.31 20.62 -2.05
N ARG A 470 -8.36 21.84 -1.50
CA ARG A 470 -7.18 22.68 -1.32
C ARG A 470 -6.03 22.03 -0.54
N TYR A 471 -6.34 21.00 0.25
CA TYR A 471 -5.37 20.24 1.04
C TYR A 471 -4.84 18.99 0.33
N ASP A 472 -5.32 18.68 -0.88
CA ASP A 472 -4.98 17.43 -1.58
C ASP A 472 -3.48 17.24 -1.78
N GLY A 473 -2.75 18.33 -2.06
CA GLY A 473 -1.30 18.31 -2.21
C GLY A 473 -0.49 18.08 -0.93
N GLN A 474 -1.12 18.25 0.25
CA GLN A 474 -0.49 17.95 1.55
C GLN A 474 -0.76 16.50 2.01
N ILE A 475 -1.71 15.82 1.37
CA ILE A 475 -2.03 14.42 1.66
C ILE A 475 -1.15 13.56 0.75
N LEU A 476 -0.09 13.02 1.32
CA LEU A 476 0.93 12.25 0.60
C LEU A 476 0.39 10.94 0.04
N GLY A 477 -0.64 10.38 0.67
CA GLY A 477 -1.25 9.11 0.33
C GLY A 477 -1.85 8.45 1.56
N GLY A 478 -1.75 7.13 1.64
CA GLY A 478 -2.26 6.39 2.79
C GLY A 478 -1.64 5.01 2.92
N SER A 479 -1.91 4.39 4.06
CA SER A 479 -1.43 3.05 4.38
C SER A 479 -2.55 2.21 5.00
N PHE A 480 -2.71 1.00 4.50
CA PHE A 480 -3.56 0.00 5.11
C PHE A 480 -2.79 -0.67 6.25
N ALA A 481 -3.30 -0.61 7.48
CA ALA A 481 -2.62 -1.12 8.66
C ALA A 481 -3.23 -2.43 9.16
N VAL A 482 -2.36 -3.41 9.45
CA VAL A 482 -2.72 -4.68 10.08
C VAL A 482 -2.18 -4.67 11.50
N TRP A 483 -3.07 -4.46 12.46
CA TRP A 483 -2.78 -4.49 13.88
C TRP A 483 -3.12 -5.84 14.49
N CYS A 484 -2.31 -6.28 15.44
CA CYS A 484 -2.38 -7.64 15.97
C CYS A 484 -2.72 -7.70 17.46
N ASP A 485 -3.60 -6.83 17.95
CA ASP A 485 -4.01 -6.70 19.35
C ASP A 485 -4.39 -8.04 19.99
N LEU A 486 -5.27 -8.80 19.35
CA LEU A 486 -5.59 -10.17 19.74
C LEU A 486 -4.88 -11.15 18.78
N SER A 487 -3.57 -11.26 18.93
CA SER A 487 -2.66 -11.98 18.02
C SER A 487 -3.06 -13.43 17.70
N GLY A 488 -3.80 -14.08 18.59
CA GLY A 488 -4.33 -15.44 18.42
C GLY A 488 -5.65 -15.54 17.65
N ALA A 489 -6.30 -14.41 17.32
CA ALA A 489 -7.62 -14.41 16.69
C ALA A 489 -7.61 -14.99 15.26
N GLN A 490 -6.50 -14.85 14.54
CA GLN A 490 -6.34 -15.38 13.18
C GLN A 490 -4.94 -15.97 12.98
N SER A 491 -4.82 -17.00 12.14
CA SER A 491 -3.53 -17.43 11.60
C SER A 491 -3.01 -16.43 10.58
N GLN A 492 -1.72 -16.49 10.22
CA GLN A 492 -1.16 -15.62 9.19
C GLN A 492 -1.85 -15.82 7.82
N ASP A 493 -2.28 -17.05 7.47
CA ASP A 493 -3.01 -17.32 6.23
C ASP A 493 -4.43 -16.73 6.25
N GLN A 494 -5.09 -16.73 7.40
CA GLN A 494 -6.39 -16.08 7.58
C GLN A 494 -6.26 -14.55 7.46
N VAL A 495 -5.18 -13.96 8.00
CA VAL A 495 -4.87 -12.55 7.80
C VAL A 495 -4.68 -12.24 6.30
N ALA A 496 -3.85 -13.05 5.59
CA ALA A 496 -3.64 -12.87 4.16
C ALA A 496 -4.96 -12.91 3.36
N ALA A 497 -5.84 -13.87 3.68
CA ALA A 497 -7.15 -13.98 3.04
C ALA A 497 -8.06 -12.77 3.38
N GLY A 498 -8.05 -12.33 4.65
CA GLY A 498 -8.89 -11.21 5.12
C GLY A 498 -8.52 -9.87 4.50
N ILE A 499 -7.23 -9.61 4.33
CA ILE A 499 -6.74 -8.32 3.77
C ILE A 499 -6.72 -8.29 2.23
N ARG A 500 -6.93 -9.42 1.55
CA ARG A 500 -6.80 -9.53 0.09
C ARG A 500 -7.62 -8.46 -0.66
N MET A 501 -8.91 -8.37 -0.42
CA MET A 501 -9.76 -7.39 -1.11
C MET A 501 -9.62 -5.96 -0.58
N PRO A 502 -9.49 -5.72 0.73
CA PRO A 502 -9.13 -4.41 1.26
C PRO A 502 -7.87 -3.80 0.63
N LEU A 503 -6.78 -4.57 0.49
CA LEU A 503 -5.55 -4.08 -0.16
C LEU A 503 -5.78 -3.69 -1.62
N ARG A 504 -6.53 -4.48 -2.41
CA ARG A 504 -6.84 -4.16 -3.80
C ARG A 504 -7.67 -2.88 -3.94
N ALA A 505 -8.66 -2.71 -3.07
CA ALA A 505 -9.46 -1.50 -3.02
C ALA A 505 -8.61 -0.28 -2.63
N THR A 506 -7.74 -0.42 -1.63
CA THR A 506 -6.80 0.63 -1.21
C THR A 506 -5.83 1.00 -2.33
N ALA A 507 -5.25 0.00 -3.02
CA ALA A 507 -4.39 0.24 -4.19
C ALA A 507 -5.10 1.04 -5.28
N GLN A 508 -6.34 0.65 -5.62
CA GLN A 508 -7.16 1.36 -6.60
C GLN A 508 -7.37 2.82 -6.21
N LYS A 509 -7.76 3.08 -4.97
CA LYS A 509 -8.09 4.44 -4.51
C LYS A 509 -6.85 5.33 -4.30
N LEU A 510 -5.70 4.76 -4.00
CA LEU A 510 -4.43 5.50 -3.91
C LEU A 510 -3.83 5.79 -5.29
N TRP A 511 -4.03 4.88 -6.26
CA TRP A 511 -3.60 5.06 -7.64
C TRP A 511 -4.50 6.01 -8.41
N ASP A 512 -5.81 5.79 -8.31
CA ASP A 512 -6.85 6.66 -8.90
C ASP A 512 -8.01 6.83 -7.91
N PRO A 513 -8.11 8.02 -7.26
CA PRO A 513 -9.17 8.31 -6.30
C PRO A 513 -10.51 8.66 -6.95
N ALA A 514 -10.60 8.71 -8.27
CA ALA A 514 -11.84 8.97 -8.98
C ALA A 514 -12.92 7.93 -8.62
N GLU A 515 -14.15 8.25 -8.96
CA GLU A 515 -15.26 7.31 -8.79
C GLU A 515 -15.01 6.06 -9.65
N PRO A 516 -15.09 4.85 -9.06
CA PRO A 516 -14.83 3.63 -9.79
C PRO A 516 -15.79 3.43 -10.96
N THR A 517 -15.28 2.97 -12.09
CA THR A 517 -16.09 2.68 -13.29
C THR A 517 -16.70 1.27 -13.27
N LEU A 518 -16.14 0.36 -12.49
CA LEU A 518 -16.65 -0.99 -12.28
C LEU A 518 -17.50 -1.04 -11.03
N SER A 519 -18.59 -1.81 -11.05
CA SER A 519 -19.29 -2.19 -9.83
C SER A 519 -18.37 -3.04 -8.94
N TRP A 520 -18.69 -3.11 -7.64
CA TRP A 520 -17.94 -3.96 -6.72
C TRP A 520 -17.87 -5.43 -7.16
N ALA A 521 -18.97 -5.96 -7.70
CA ALA A 521 -19.02 -7.33 -8.20
C ALA A 521 -18.07 -7.55 -9.39
N GLU A 522 -18.00 -6.61 -10.32
CA GLU A 522 -17.07 -6.65 -11.45
C GLU A 522 -15.61 -6.47 -11.00
N PHE A 523 -15.36 -5.62 -10.02
CA PHE A 523 -14.03 -5.42 -9.42
C PHE A 523 -13.52 -6.70 -8.73
N ARG A 524 -14.39 -7.40 -8.00
CA ARG A 524 -14.08 -8.71 -7.41
C ARG A 524 -13.75 -9.76 -8.47
N SER A 525 -14.57 -9.85 -9.51
CA SER A 525 -14.32 -10.77 -10.63
C SER A 525 -12.98 -10.48 -11.30
N LEU A 526 -12.68 -9.19 -11.51
CA LEU A 526 -11.38 -8.77 -12.05
C LEU A 526 -10.22 -9.18 -11.14
N ALA A 527 -10.37 -9.03 -9.81
CA ALA A 527 -9.34 -9.45 -8.87
C ALA A 527 -9.03 -10.95 -8.97
N ASP A 528 -10.06 -11.77 -9.18
CA ASP A 528 -9.89 -13.22 -9.37
C ASP A 528 -9.28 -13.59 -10.74
N GLU A 529 -9.47 -12.75 -11.76
CA GLU A 529 -8.91 -12.94 -13.10
C GLU A 529 -7.41 -12.59 -13.18
N VAL A 530 -6.93 -11.59 -12.41
CA VAL A 530 -5.57 -11.05 -12.53
C VAL A 530 -4.58 -11.58 -11.48
N ASP A 531 -5.06 -12.31 -10.47
CA ASP A 531 -4.24 -12.97 -9.42
C ASP A 531 -3.51 -14.28 -9.94
#